data_024b2566e7ec48e358475c65c4319bcd
#
_entry.id   024b2566e7ec48e358475c65c4319bcd
#
_cell.length_a   1.000
_cell.length_b   1.000
_cell.length_c   1.000
_cell.angle_alpha   90.00
_cell.angle_beta   90.00
_cell.angle_gamma   90.00
#
_symmetry.space_group_name_H-M   'P 1'
#
loop_
_entity.id
_entity.type
_entity.pdbx_description
1 polymer ?
#
loop_
_entity_poly.entity_id
_entity_poly.type
_entity_poly.pdbx_seq_one_letter_code
_entity_poly.pdbx_strand_id
1 'polypeptide(L)'
;MIGRGTRLCENLFGEGKDKEEFLIFDFYRNFEYFEMNPEGAKPAKSQSIVSLLFNLRTDIKFALQDGTHQSKEESKAFHDNLADILHQQIANLNRNRIDVRLQLKAVETYATPEAMVCLTLGDVMAMKGNISPLFKNAITDISALKFDALVLKSQLALVDETVNSTSSERKIMDIAGCLKEKKASIPQVMAKMDVLNEVLSARFWESKSLGSLERIRLELRDLIQYMDGGTGGQTFIINVTDTFEEDNSGVNVTPIRTYRRRVEDYLKEHLSDDDTLQKIYRLEPLSGQDITRLELIFWEELGSKAEFEAQTRTKPYQRNVAAFIRSIIGVEQEVALEKYRALIHGAELTRMQEEYLRMLIRYVCENGDITTVVLQQPPFNKFPVIFRDSRESLIDYVKLISQVIAV
;
A
#
# COMPACT_ATOMS: atom_id res chain seq x y z
N MET A 1 18.03 -29.06 12.72
CA MET A 1 18.38 -29.79 13.98
C MET A 1 18.13 -31.28 13.88
N ILE A 2 17.01 -31.75 13.35
CA ILE A 2 16.70 -33.18 13.18
C ILE A 2 17.85 -33.94 12.49
N GLY A 3 18.43 -33.44 11.41
CA GLY A 3 19.55 -34.08 10.71
C GLY A 3 20.83 -34.28 11.52
N ARG A 4 20.97 -33.66 12.70
CA ARG A 4 22.05 -34.00 13.65
C ARG A 4 21.64 -35.16 14.55
N GLY A 5 20.37 -35.28 14.86
CA GLY A 5 19.81 -36.40 15.62
C GLY A 5 19.92 -37.74 14.88
N THR A 6 19.79 -37.73 13.55
CA THR A 6 19.85 -38.95 12.71
C THR A 6 21.27 -39.49 12.50
N ARG A 7 22.32 -38.80 12.92
CA ARG A 7 23.70 -39.30 12.79
C ARG A 7 23.90 -40.49 13.69
N LEU A 8 24.43 -41.56 13.12
CA LEU A 8 24.87 -42.73 13.86
C LEU A 8 26.11 -42.38 14.71
N CYS A 9 26.20 -42.97 15.87
CA CYS A 9 27.35 -42.85 16.72
C CYS A 9 27.55 -44.19 17.46
N GLU A 10 28.64 -44.85 17.07
CA GLU A 10 29.01 -46.14 17.68
C GLU A 10 29.46 -45.92 19.15
N ASN A 11 29.09 -46.83 20.02
CA ASN A 11 29.41 -46.84 21.43
C ASN A 11 29.02 -45.60 22.23
N LEU A 12 28.00 -44.82 21.77
CA LEU A 12 27.57 -43.58 22.43
C LEU A 12 27.16 -43.82 23.91
N PHE A 13 26.55 -44.96 24.18
CA PHE A 13 26.08 -45.33 25.52
C PHE A 13 26.91 -46.40 26.22
N GLY A 14 28.16 -46.63 25.76
CA GLY A 14 29.11 -47.62 26.29
C GLY A 14 29.51 -48.66 25.22
N GLU A 15 30.48 -49.50 25.55
CA GLU A 15 31.01 -50.51 24.61
C GLU A 15 29.94 -51.47 24.12
N GLY A 16 29.74 -51.55 22.80
CA GLY A 16 28.67 -52.34 22.16
C GLY A 16 27.27 -51.74 22.24
N LYS A 17 27.15 -50.49 22.69
CA LYS A 17 25.84 -49.76 22.76
C LYS A 17 25.88 -48.56 21.84
N ASP A 18 25.52 -48.80 20.60
CA ASP A 18 25.41 -47.76 19.58
C ASP A 18 24.17 -46.90 19.75
N LYS A 19 24.18 -45.73 19.14
CA LYS A 19 23.01 -44.89 19.07
C LYS A 19 22.08 -45.45 17.98
N GLU A 20 20.97 -46.03 18.40
CA GLU A 20 19.93 -46.62 17.54
C GLU A 20 18.79 -45.64 17.25
N GLU A 21 18.48 -44.75 18.20
CA GLU A 21 17.38 -43.81 18.09
C GLU A 21 17.69 -42.45 18.72
N PHE A 22 16.81 -41.50 18.48
CA PHE A 22 16.78 -40.22 19.19
C PHE A 22 15.32 -39.80 19.40
N LEU A 23 15.07 -39.10 20.50
CA LEU A 23 13.73 -38.65 20.85
C LEU A 23 13.53 -37.19 20.46
N ILE A 24 12.35 -36.90 19.90
CA ILE A 24 11.92 -35.53 19.61
C ILE A 24 10.72 -35.21 20.51
N PHE A 25 10.86 -34.17 21.33
CA PHE A 25 9.77 -33.68 22.16
C PHE A 25 9.15 -32.48 21.45
N ASP A 26 7.92 -32.63 20.96
CA ASP A 26 7.18 -31.57 20.28
C ASP A 26 6.16 -30.94 21.25
N PHE A 27 6.59 -29.88 21.96
CA PHE A 27 5.76 -29.17 22.93
C PHE A 27 4.68 -28.26 22.29
N TYR A 28 4.82 -27.89 21.00
CA TYR A 28 3.95 -26.97 20.30
C TYR A 28 3.16 -27.62 19.17
N ARG A 29 3.10 -28.96 19.14
CA ARG A 29 2.40 -29.73 18.10
C ARG A 29 2.82 -29.36 16.67
N ASN A 30 4.10 -29.10 16.46
CA ASN A 30 4.63 -28.74 15.14
C ASN A 30 4.43 -29.88 14.13
N PHE A 31 4.49 -31.13 14.54
CA PHE A 31 4.26 -32.25 13.64
C PHE A 31 2.81 -32.28 13.14
N GLU A 32 1.83 -32.07 14.00
CA GLU A 32 0.41 -31.95 13.59
C GLU A 32 0.21 -30.76 12.64
N TYR A 33 0.86 -29.62 12.93
CA TYR A 33 0.81 -28.43 12.07
C TYR A 33 1.37 -28.71 10.67
N PHE A 34 2.52 -29.36 10.55
CA PHE A 34 3.12 -29.68 9.26
C PHE A 34 2.40 -30.83 8.55
N GLU A 35 1.73 -31.71 9.25
CA GLU A 35 0.88 -32.75 8.69
C GLU A 35 -0.37 -32.14 8.03
N MET A 36 -0.98 -31.14 8.69
CA MET A 36 -2.10 -30.37 8.12
C MET A 36 -1.67 -29.35 7.06
N ASN A 37 -0.40 -28.91 7.08
CA ASN A 37 0.18 -27.95 6.15
C ASN A 37 1.44 -28.53 5.50
N PRO A 38 1.31 -29.46 4.51
CA PRO A 38 2.46 -30.14 3.88
C PRO A 38 3.47 -29.19 3.21
N GLU A 39 3.02 -28.02 2.77
CA GLU A 39 3.90 -26.98 2.20
C GLU A 39 4.72 -26.24 3.27
N GLY A 40 4.45 -26.48 4.54
CA GLY A 40 5.08 -25.81 5.67
C GLY A 40 4.73 -24.33 5.77
N ALA A 41 5.22 -23.69 6.83
CA ALA A 41 5.23 -22.24 6.87
C ALA A 41 6.21 -21.75 5.80
N LYS A 42 5.70 -21.09 4.76
CA LYS A 42 6.58 -20.37 3.82
C LYS A 42 7.47 -19.46 4.68
N PRO A 43 8.80 -19.53 4.56
CA PRO A 43 9.65 -18.66 5.34
C PRO A 43 9.16 -17.24 5.07
N ALA A 44 8.76 -16.53 6.13
CA ALA A 44 8.42 -15.13 6.01
C ALA A 44 9.63 -14.48 5.33
N LYS A 45 9.47 -14.06 4.07
CA LYS A 45 10.53 -13.33 3.38
C LYS A 45 10.74 -12.12 4.25
N SER A 46 11.88 -12.05 4.95
CA SER A 46 12.20 -10.91 5.80
C SER A 46 12.17 -9.68 4.91
N GLN A 47 11.15 -8.88 5.06
CA GLN A 47 10.97 -7.66 4.29
C GLN A 47 12.10 -6.71 4.67
N SER A 48 12.78 -6.14 3.68
CA SER A 48 13.79 -5.13 3.95
C SER A 48 13.15 -3.89 4.57
N ILE A 49 13.87 -3.18 5.43
CA ILE A 49 13.36 -1.94 6.02
C ILE A 49 13.01 -0.91 4.93
N VAL A 50 13.74 -0.90 3.83
CA VAL A 50 13.48 -0.01 2.69
C VAL A 50 12.19 -0.40 1.98
N SER A 51 11.92 -1.70 1.81
CA SER A 51 10.63 -2.20 1.29
C SER A 51 9.47 -1.82 2.21
N LEU A 52 9.67 -1.93 3.53
CA LEU A 52 8.65 -1.52 4.50
C LEU A 52 8.31 -0.03 4.38
N LEU A 53 9.34 0.84 4.32
CA LEU A 53 9.15 2.29 4.13
C LEU A 53 8.44 2.61 2.81
N PHE A 54 8.79 1.91 1.74
CA PHE A 54 8.13 2.04 0.45
C PHE A 54 6.63 1.70 0.56
N ASN A 55 6.31 0.58 1.21
CA ASN A 55 4.92 0.15 1.39
C ASN A 55 4.11 1.14 2.24
N LEU A 56 4.68 1.61 3.36
CA LEU A 56 4.02 2.60 4.21
C LEU A 56 3.73 3.91 3.45
N ARG A 57 4.70 4.40 2.67
CA ARG A 57 4.50 5.60 1.83
C ARG A 57 3.43 5.39 0.77
N THR A 58 3.39 4.22 0.14
CA THR A 58 2.37 3.87 -0.85
C THR A 58 0.98 3.85 -0.21
N ASP A 59 0.84 3.27 0.98
CA ASP A 59 -0.43 3.21 1.70
C ASP A 59 -0.91 4.61 2.14
N ILE A 60 -0.02 5.42 2.70
CA ILE A 60 -0.36 6.80 3.10
C ILE A 60 -0.78 7.61 1.89
N LYS A 61 -0.02 7.53 0.79
CA LYS A 61 -0.34 8.24 -0.44
C LYS A 61 -1.72 7.85 -0.98
N PHE A 62 -2.00 6.54 -1.03
CA PHE A 62 -3.29 6.03 -1.47
C PHE A 62 -4.44 6.52 -0.57
N ALA A 63 -4.29 6.47 0.75
CA ALA A 63 -5.28 6.95 1.69
C ALA A 63 -5.54 8.47 1.57
N LEU A 64 -4.50 9.26 1.29
CA LEU A 64 -4.59 10.72 1.11
C LEU A 64 -5.31 11.14 -0.18
N GLN A 65 -5.59 10.24 -1.11
CA GLN A 65 -6.34 10.54 -2.33
C GLN A 65 -7.84 10.78 -2.09
N ASP A 66 -8.33 10.51 -0.88
CA ASP A 66 -9.71 10.83 -0.54
C ASP A 66 -9.94 12.35 -0.57
N GLY A 67 -11.11 12.76 -1.09
CA GLY A 67 -11.49 14.17 -1.23
C GLY A 67 -11.46 14.96 0.08
N THR A 68 -11.68 14.31 1.21
CA THR A 68 -11.59 14.93 2.54
C THR A 68 -10.16 15.36 2.90
N HIS A 69 -9.16 14.58 2.48
CA HIS A 69 -7.75 14.90 2.67
C HIS A 69 -7.24 15.88 1.61
N GLN A 70 -7.68 15.74 0.35
CA GLN A 70 -7.27 16.62 -0.74
C GLN A 70 -7.79 18.06 -0.59
N SER A 71 -8.82 18.30 0.22
CA SER A 71 -9.30 19.65 0.54
C SER A 71 -8.40 20.42 1.52
N LYS A 72 -7.50 19.71 2.22
CA LYS A 72 -6.55 20.29 3.19
C LYS A 72 -5.20 20.48 2.52
N GLU A 73 -4.69 21.72 2.52
CA GLU A 73 -3.41 22.08 1.86
C GLU A 73 -2.23 21.26 2.39
N GLU A 74 -2.15 21.05 3.71
CA GLU A 74 -1.12 20.22 4.35
C GLU A 74 -1.14 18.77 3.84
N SER A 75 -2.31 18.15 3.80
CA SER A 75 -2.46 16.77 3.34
C SER A 75 -2.15 16.61 1.85
N LYS A 76 -2.55 17.60 1.04
CA LYS A 76 -2.24 17.64 -0.39
C LYS A 76 -0.73 17.79 -0.63
N ALA A 77 -0.08 18.72 0.06
CA ALA A 77 1.37 18.92 -0.06
C ALA A 77 2.14 17.66 0.37
N PHE A 78 1.67 16.97 1.41
CA PHE A 78 2.27 15.72 1.86
C PHE A 78 2.06 14.59 0.87
N HIS A 79 0.86 14.48 0.28
CA HIS A 79 0.56 13.54 -0.81
C HIS A 79 1.50 13.73 -2.00
N ASP A 80 1.69 14.97 -2.45
CA ASP A 80 2.53 15.29 -3.61
C ASP A 80 4.02 15.00 -3.31
N ASN A 81 4.49 15.30 -2.12
CA ASN A 81 5.83 14.94 -1.67
C ASN A 81 6.05 13.40 -1.65
N LEU A 82 5.05 12.63 -1.19
CA LEU A 82 5.12 11.17 -1.25
C LEU A 82 5.16 10.64 -2.68
N ALA A 83 4.44 11.28 -3.61
CA ALA A 83 4.48 10.94 -5.03
C ALA A 83 5.90 11.09 -5.59
N ASP A 84 6.57 12.23 -5.30
CA ASP A 84 7.93 12.49 -5.74
C ASP A 84 8.93 11.48 -5.14
N ILE A 85 8.81 11.17 -3.85
CA ILE A 85 9.68 10.19 -3.19
C ILE A 85 9.52 8.81 -3.81
N LEU A 86 8.29 8.32 -4.00
CA LEU A 86 8.01 7.01 -4.59
C LEU A 86 8.51 6.93 -6.02
N HIS A 87 8.22 7.96 -6.83
CA HIS A 87 8.73 8.07 -8.20
C HIS A 87 10.25 7.97 -8.24
N GLN A 88 10.96 8.80 -7.45
CA GLN A 88 12.43 8.79 -7.42
C GLN A 88 12.99 7.44 -6.97
N GLN A 89 12.37 6.80 -5.97
CA GLN A 89 12.79 5.48 -5.52
C GLN A 89 12.70 4.44 -6.65
N ILE A 90 11.63 4.45 -7.43
CA ILE A 90 11.44 3.51 -8.55
C ILE A 90 12.37 3.86 -9.71
N ALA A 91 12.47 5.13 -10.08
CA ALA A 91 13.30 5.60 -11.19
C ALA A 91 14.79 5.28 -10.98
N ASN A 92 15.26 5.30 -9.72
CA ASN A 92 16.63 5.01 -9.33
C ASN A 92 16.94 3.51 -9.21
N LEU A 93 15.98 2.60 -9.47
CA LEU A 93 16.26 1.17 -9.47
C LEU A 93 17.26 0.82 -10.59
N ASN A 94 18.31 0.08 -10.23
CA ASN A 94 19.29 -0.38 -11.21
C ASN A 94 18.66 -1.43 -12.16
N ARG A 95 18.32 -1.01 -13.36
CA ARG A 95 17.67 -1.84 -14.40
C ARG A 95 18.54 -3.01 -14.88
N ASN A 96 19.85 -3.02 -14.58
CA ASN A 96 20.74 -4.12 -14.96
C ASN A 96 20.66 -5.30 -13.97
N ARG A 97 20.05 -5.12 -12.80
CA ARG A 97 19.85 -6.20 -11.85
C ARG A 97 18.85 -7.23 -12.41
N ILE A 98 19.14 -8.52 -12.21
CA ILE A 98 18.29 -9.62 -12.73
C ILE A 98 16.87 -9.55 -12.17
N ASP A 99 16.73 -9.32 -10.85
CA ASP A 99 15.43 -9.20 -10.18
C ASP A 99 14.60 -8.01 -10.70
N VAL A 100 15.25 -6.87 -10.99
CA VAL A 100 14.61 -5.69 -11.61
C VAL A 100 14.20 -5.99 -13.05
N ARG A 101 15.04 -6.69 -13.83
CA ARG A 101 14.72 -7.08 -15.21
C ARG A 101 13.51 -8.02 -15.29
N LEU A 102 13.33 -8.90 -14.32
CA LEU A 102 12.15 -9.77 -14.26
C LEU A 102 10.85 -8.98 -14.02
N GLN A 103 10.93 -7.78 -13.44
CA GLN A 103 9.79 -6.90 -13.15
C GLN A 103 9.86 -5.59 -13.98
N LEU A 104 10.59 -5.60 -15.12
CA LEU A 104 10.89 -4.40 -15.89
C LEU A 104 9.62 -3.64 -16.30
N LYS A 105 8.60 -4.36 -16.76
CA LYS A 105 7.31 -3.77 -17.16
C LYS A 105 6.68 -2.97 -16.02
N ALA A 106 6.63 -3.52 -14.81
CA ALA A 106 6.10 -2.83 -13.64
C ALA A 106 6.96 -1.61 -13.27
N VAL A 107 8.29 -1.78 -13.29
CA VAL A 107 9.22 -0.67 -12.99
C VAL A 107 9.06 0.47 -13.99
N GLU A 108 8.96 0.20 -15.28
CA GLU A 108 8.76 1.22 -16.31
C GLU A 108 7.41 1.91 -16.20
N THR A 109 6.34 1.17 -15.88
CA THR A 109 5.01 1.73 -15.67
C THR A 109 5.02 2.75 -14.53
N TYR A 110 5.61 2.43 -13.39
CA TYR A 110 5.58 3.27 -12.20
C TYR A 110 6.80 4.21 -12.06
N ALA A 111 7.76 4.16 -12.97
CA ALA A 111 8.89 5.08 -13.01
C ALA A 111 8.55 6.42 -13.66
N THR A 112 7.29 6.67 -14.01
CA THR A 112 6.84 7.93 -14.60
C THR A 112 6.16 8.79 -13.54
N PRO A 113 6.35 10.13 -13.53
CA PRO A 113 5.68 11.01 -12.56
C PRO A 113 4.14 10.90 -12.66
N GLU A 114 3.64 10.71 -13.88
CA GLU A 114 2.21 10.62 -14.16
C GLU A 114 1.55 9.42 -13.47
N ALA A 115 2.27 8.30 -13.37
CA ALA A 115 1.77 7.12 -12.65
C ALA A 115 1.57 7.37 -11.15
N MET A 116 2.28 8.37 -10.59
CA MET A 116 2.16 8.73 -9.18
C MET A 116 1.06 9.76 -8.90
N VAL A 117 0.41 10.34 -9.90
CA VAL A 117 -0.65 11.35 -9.65
C VAL A 117 -1.83 10.73 -8.92
N CYS A 118 -2.32 9.58 -9.40
CA CYS A 118 -3.42 8.85 -8.78
C CYS A 118 -3.13 7.36 -8.81
N LEU A 119 -3.19 6.70 -7.65
CA LEU A 119 -3.02 5.27 -7.51
C LEU A 119 -4.39 4.60 -7.33
N THR A 120 -4.62 3.53 -8.06
CA THR A 120 -5.73 2.62 -7.82
C THR A 120 -5.32 1.55 -6.80
N LEU A 121 -6.27 0.78 -6.28
CA LEU A 121 -5.96 -0.36 -5.43
C LEU A 121 -5.10 -1.39 -6.18
N GLY A 122 -5.37 -1.61 -7.48
CA GLY A 122 -4.56 -2.47 -8.33
C GLY A 122 -3.10 -2.00 -8.43
N ASP A 123 -2.88 -0.68 -8.55
CA ASP A 123 -1.54 -0.10 -8.55
C ASP A 123 -0.83 -0.31 -7.20
N VAL A 124 -1.53 -0.10 -6.09
CA VAL A 124 -0.97 -0.35 -4.75
C VAL A 124 -0.56 -1.82 -4.60
N MET A 125 -1.40 -2.75 -5.02
CA MET A 125 -1.09 -4.19 -4.98
C MET A 125 0.11 -4.53 -5.88
N ALA A 126 0.15 -3.99 -7.10
CA ALA A 126 1.25 -4.19 -8.04
C ALA A 126 2.56 -3.59 -7.51
N MET A 127 2.54 -2.39 -6.98
CA MET A 127 3.71 -1.74 -6.38
C MET A 127 4.24 -2.54 -5.19
N LYS A 128 3.36 -2.99 -4.29
CA LYS A 128 3.74 -3.79 -3.11
C LYS A 128 4.21 -5.20 -3.49
N GLY A 129 3.58 -5.84 -4.47
CA GLY A 129 3.91 -7.20 -4.90
C GLY A 129 5.16 -7.29 -5.79
N ASN A 130 5.30 -6.39 -6.75
CA ASN A 130 6.30 -6.48 -7.79
C ASN A 130 7.49 -5.53 -7.59
N ILE A 131 7.28 -4.34 -7.05
CA ILE A 131 8.32 -3.31 -6.93
C ILE A 131 8.96 -3.31 -5.55
N SER A 132 8.15 -3.33 -4.49
CA SER A 132 8.65 -3.31 -3.11
C SER A 132 9.73 -4.37 -2.82
N PRO A 133 9.63 -5.63 -3.28
CA PRO A 133 10.67 -6.64 -3.04
C PRO A 133 12.01 -6.35 -3.72
N LEU A 134 12.04 -5.42 -4.67
CA LEU A 134 13.28 -5.03 -5.38
C LEU A 134 14.18 -4.13 -4.52
N PHE A 135 13.61 -3.48 -3.49
CA PHE A 135 14.37 -2.66 -2.55
C PHE A 135 15.07 -3.53 -1.51
N LYS A 136 16.39 -3.55 -1.56
CA LYS A 136 17.25 -4.25 -0.59
C LYS A 136 17.79 -3.25 0.42
N ASN A 137 18.13 -3.74 1.62
CA ASN A 137 18.78 -2.90 2.62
C ASN A 137 20.12 -2.38 2.05
N ALA A 138 20.24 -1.07 1.95
CA ALA A 138 21.52 -0.43 1.79
C ALA A 138 22.28 -0.54 3.14
N ILE A 139 23.61 -0.55 3.08
CA ILE A 139 24.50 -0.64 4.27
C ILE A 139 24.44 0.66 5.13
N THR A 140 23.58 1.59 4.78
CA THR A 140 23.42 2.89 5.44
C THR A 140 22.48 2.80 6.64
N ASP A 141 22.57 3.74 7.52
CA ASP A 141 21.93 3.95 8.81
C ASP A 141 20.54 3.27 8.99
N ILE A 142 20.57 2.00 9.36
CA ILE A 142 19.38 1.17 9.56
C ILE A 142 18.54 1.74 10.73
N SER A 143 19.17 2.36 11.71
CA SER A 143 18.51 2.91 12.90
C SER A 143 17.64 4.11 12.54
N ALA A 144 18.14 5.01 11.69
CA ALA A 144 17.34 6.13 11.17
C ALA A 144 16.14 5.63 10.32
N LEU A 145 16.35 4.60 9.48
CA LEU A 145 15.26 4.02 8.69
C LEU A 145 14.19 3.35 9.56
N LYS A 146 14.59 2.71 10.66
CA LYS A 146 13.64 2.15 11.63
C LYS A 146 12.82 3.24 12.32
N PHE A 147 13.45 4.35 12.67
CA PHE A 147 12.74 5.50 13.22
C PHE A 147 11.76 6.10 12.20
N ASP A 148 12.19 6.28 10.95
CA ASP A 148 11.31 6.70 9.86
C ASP A 148 10.08 5.80 9.75
N ALA A 149 10.24 4.47 9.88
CA ALA A 149 9.12 3.53 9.83
C ALA A 149 8.13 3.70 10.99
N LEU A 150 8.59 3.99 12.20
CA LEU A 150 7.73 4.28 13.34
C LEU A 150 6.87 5.53 13.09
N VAL A 151 7.49 6.59 12.58
CA VAL A 151 6.79 7.84 12.29
C VAL A 151 5.81 7.66 11.13
N LEU A 152 6.20 7.01 10.03
CA LEU A 152 5.30 6.72 8.91
C LEU A 152 4.10 5.86 9.34
N LYS A 153 4.30 4.89 10.26
CA LYS A 153 3.20 4.10 10.81
C LYS A 153 2.22 4.98 11.60
N SER A 154 2.73 5.96 12.36
CA SER A 154 1.90 6.93 13.08
C SER A 154 1.18 7.89 12.11
N GLN A 155 1.81 8.28 11.00
CA GLN A 155 1.18 9.07 9.94
C GLN A 155 0.09 8.28 9.22
N LEU A 156 0.33 6.99 8.94
CA LEU A 156 -0.67 6.12 8.33
C LEU A 156 -1.92 6.00 9.22
N ALA A 157 -1.75 5.87 10.53
CA ALA A 157 -2.86 5.80 11.47
C ALA A 157 -3.71 7.09 11.56
N LEU A 158 -3.19 8.24 11.12
CA LEU A 158 -3.97 9.48 11.02
C LEU A 158 -4.90 9.51 9.79
N VAL A 159 -4.57 8.75 8.76
CA VAL A 159 -5.32 8.73 7.49
C VAL A 159 -6.07 7.41 7.27
N ASP A 160 -5.71 6.37 8.00
CA ASP A 160 -6.36 5.07 8.00
C ASP A 160 -6.66 4.64 9.45
N GLU A 161 -7.90 4.81 9.87
CA GLU A 161 -8.38 4.50 11.22
C GLU A 161 -8.23 3.02 11.62
N THR A 162 -7.96 2.13 10.66
CA THR A 162 -7.76 0.70 10.94
C THR A 162 -6.35 0.39 11.42
N VAL A 163 -5.43 1.33 11.30
CA VAL A 163 -4.03 1.15 11.69
C VAL A 163 -3.81 1.65 13.12
N ASN A 164 -3.36 0.75 13.99
CA ASN A 164 -2.98 1.11 15.35
C ASN A 164 -1.51 1.58 15.39
N SER A 165 -1.28 2.78 15.90
CA SER A 165 0.05 3.38 16.06
C SER A 165 0.54 3.48 17.50
N THR A 166 -0.24 3.04 18.49
CA THR A 166 0.07 3.22 19.92
C THR A 166 1.45 2.68 20.31
N SER A 167 1.81 1.51 19.79
CA SER A 167 3.14 0.91 20.02
C SER A 167 4.26 1.76 19.38
N SER A 168 4.04 2.26 18.15
CA SER A 168 5.00 3.12 17.45
C SER A 168 5.17 4.46 18.15
N GLU A 169 4.10 5.05 18.63
CA GLU A 169 4.11 6.33 19.35
C GLU A 169 4.86 6.20 20.68
N ARG A 170 4.63 5.12 21.44
CA ARG A 170 5.40 4.82 22.67
C ARG A 170 6.89 4.68 22.36
N LYS A 171 7.26 3.94 21.33
CA LYS A 171 8.67 3.79 20.92
C LYS A 171 9.31 5.12 20.52
N ILE A 172 8.57 6.02 19.85
CA ILE A 172 9.06 7.36 19.52
C ILE A 172 9.30 8.17 20.80
N MET A 173 8.37 8.12 21.79
CA MET A 173 8.53 8.76 23.08
C MET A 173 9.72 8.20 23.87
N ASP A 174 9.89 6.87 23.88
CA ASP A 174 11.02 6.20 24.54
C ASP A 174 12.37 6.63 23.95
N ILE A 175 12.44 6.74 22.62
CA ILE A 175 13.60 7.24 21.90
C ILE A 175 13.89 8.69 22.29
N ALA A 176 12.89 9.55 22.27
CA ALA A 176 13.04 10.95 22.63
C ALA A 176 13.47 11.12 24.10
N GLY A 177 12.90 10.32 25.02
CA GLY A 177 13.29 10.28 26.43
C GLY A 177 14.74 9.84 26.61
N CYS A 178 15.16 8.77 25.93
CA CYS A 178 16.54 8.30 25.97
C CYS A 178 17.55 9.33 25.44
N LEU A 179 17.23 9.99 24.32
CA LEU A 179 18.06 11.07 23.77
C LEU A 179 18.17 12.24 24.76
N LYS A 180 17.06 12.66 25.35
CA LYS A 180 17.03 13.75 26.32
C LYS A 180 17.83 13.43 27.58
N GLU A 181 17.65 12.25 28.16
CA GLU A 181 18.25 11.90 29.45
C GLU A 181 19.72 11.49 29.33
N LYS A 182 20.03 10.65 28.35
CA LYS A 182 21.37 10.02 28.25
C LYS A 182 22.33 10.71 27.30
N LYS A 183 21.83 11.56 26.40
CA LYS A 183 22.62 12.16 25.31
C LYS A 183 22.51 13.70 25.26
N ALA A 184 21.95 14.34 26.29
CA ALA A 184 21.78 15.79 26.37
C ALA A 184 23.09 16.59 26.28
N SER A 185 24.24 15.98 26.59
CA SER A 185 25.55 16.60 26.47
C SER A 185 26.06 16.69 25.01
N ILE A 186 25.42 15.99 24.06
CA ILE A 186 25.79 16.03 22.65
C ILE A 186 25.24 17.30 22.02
N PRO A 187 26.06 18.19 21.40
CA PRO A 187 25.60 19.46 20.87
C PRO A 187 24.43 19.35 19.89
N GLN A 188 24.43 18.31 19.03
CA GLN A 188 23.38 18.06 18.05
C GLN A 188 22.05 17.69 18.73
N VAL A 189 22.09 16.93 19.83
CA VAL A 189 20.91 16.57 20.63
C VAL A 189 20.43 17.80 21.39
N MET A 190 21.36 18.58 21.97
CA MET A 190 21.01 19.82 22.70
C MET A 190 20.34 20.84 21.80
N ALA A 191 20.75 20.97 20.55
CA ALA A 191 20.13 21.84 19.56
C ALA A 191 18.67 21.47 19.22
N LYS A 192 18.24 20.26 19.53
CA LYS A 192 16.87 19.76 19.27
C LYS A 192 16.07 19.50 20.55
N MET A 193 16.53 20.06 21.67
CA MET A 193 15.90 19.82 22.98
C MET A 193 14.43 20.27 23.04
N ASP A 194 14.08 21.33 22.31
CA ASP A 194 12.70 21.82 22.24
C ASP A 194 11.77 20.79 21.56
N VAL A 195 12.25 20.18 20.46
CA VAL A 195 11.53 19.12 19.73
C VAL A 195 11.38 17.86 20.59
N LEU A 196 12.44 17.48 21.31
CA LEU A 196 12.40 16.35 22.25
C LEU A 196 11.38 16.57 23.37
N ASN A 197 11.34 17.80 23.95
CA ASN A 197 10.35 18.15 24.97
C ASN A 197 8.93 18.14 24.42
N GLU A 198 8.72 18.59 23.19
CA GLU A 198 7.44 18.58 22.52
C GLU A 198 6.94 17.15 22.33
N VAL A 199 7.77 16.25 21.79
CA VAL A 199 7.45 14.82 21.57
C VAL A 199 7.12 14.09 22.87
N LEU A 200 7.72 14.49 23.99
CA LEU A 200 7.44 13.92 25.31
C LEU A 200 6.17 14.46 25.96
N SER A 201 5.56 15.51 25.40
CA SER A 201 4.33 16.09 25.93
C SER A 201 3.09 15.34 25.44
N ALA A 202 2.12 15.09 26.35
CA ALA A 202 0.83 14.51 25.98
C ALA A 202 0.09 15.37 24.93
N ARG A 203 0.20 16.68 25.05
CA ARG A 203 -0.44 17.65 24.14
C ARG A 203 -0.05 17.44 22.67
N PHE A 204 1.20 17.07 22.40
CA PHE A 204 1.65 16.79 21.03
C PHE A 204 0.87 15.62 20.42
N TRP A 205 0.70 14.54 21.17
CA TRP A 205 0.01 13.33 20.69
C TRP A 205 -1.51 13.51 20.59
N GLU A 206 -2.10 14.38 21.38
CA GLU A 206 -3.53 14.72 21.28
C GLU A 206 -3.84 15.57 20.03
N SER A 207 -2.90 16.43 19.61
CA SER A 207 -3.08 17.36 18.48
C SER A 207 -2.16 17.07 17.29
N LYS A 208 -1.63 15.84 17.18
CA LYS A 208 -0.71 15.45 16.11
C LYS A 208 -1.33 15.60 14.73
N SER A 209 -0.54 16.08 13.78
CA SER A 209 -0.87 16.20 12.37
C SER A 209 0.18 15.49 11.49
N LEU A 210 -0.10 15.33 10.20
CA LEU A 210 0.87 14.78 9.26
C LEU A 210 2.15 15.58 9.22
N GLY A 211 2.03 16.92 9.19
CA GLY A 211 3.19 17.81 9.16
C GLY A 211 3.96 17.83 10.47
N SER A 212 3.28 17.79 11.63
CA SER A 212 3.97 17.72 12.92
C SER A 212 4.78 16.43 13.07
N LEU A 213 4.23 15.30 12.61
CA LEU A 213 4.94 14.02 12.57
C LEU A 213 6.10 14.04 11.57
N GLU A 214 5.91 14.62 10.38
CA GLU A 214 6.97 14.73 9.39
C GLU A 214 8.11 15.62 9.89
N ARG A 215 7.79 16.72 10.57
CA ARG A 215 8.79 17.59 11.20
C ARG A 215 9.62 16.82 12.22
N ILE A 216 9.03 16.09 13.16
CA ILE A 216 9.80 15.30 14.13
C ILE A 216 10.63 14.21 13.44
N ARG A 217 10.14 13.61 12.35
CA ARG A 217 10.89 12.65 11.56
C ARG A 217 12.18 13.27 11.01
N LEU A 218 12.07 14.42 10.36
CA LEU A 218 13.21 15.10 9.76
C LEU A 218 14.20 15.63 10.81
N GLU A 219 13.69 16.09 11.96
CA GLU A 219 14.53 16.70 12.99
C GLU A 219 15.23 15.69 13.90
N LEU A 220 14.66 14.51 14.12
CA LEU A 220 15.17 13.54 15.07
C LEU A 220 15.88 12.34 14.42
N ARG A 221 15.59 12.02 13.15
CA ARG A 221 16.12 10.82 12.51
C ARG A 221 17.65 10.71 12.57
N ASP A 222 18.35 11.82 12.40
CA ASP A 222 19.81 11.83 12.37
C ASP A 222 20.42 11.76 13.79
N LEU A 223 19.61 11.99 14.84
CA LEU A 223 20.05 11.85 16.22
C LEU A 223 20.08 10.39 16.70
N ILE A 224 19.39 9.48 15.99
CA ILE A 224 19.26 8.07 16.36
C ILE A 224 20.64 7.39 16.37
N GLN A 225 21.57 7.82 15.52
CA GLN A 225 22.95 7.31 15.51
C GLN A 225 23.64 7.46 16.87
N TYR A 226 23.27 8.43 17.69
CA TYR A 226 23.86 8.64 19.01
C TYR A 226 23.33 7.67 20.07
N MET A 227 22.25 6.91 19.76
CA MET A 227 21.74 5.89 20.67
C MET A 227 22.60 4.62 20.67
N ASP A 228 23.19 4.26 19.52
CA ASP A 228 23.98 3.03 19.35
C ASP A 228 25.42 3.12 19.90
N GLY A 229 25.88 4.31 20.28
CA GLY A 229 27.29 4.60 20.69
C GLY A 229 27.61 4.55 22.18
N GLY A 230 26.82 3.95 23.03
CA GLY A 230 27.06 3.87 24.49
C GLY A 230 27.60 2.51 24.95
N THR A 231 28.85 2.45 25.41
CA THR A 231 29.43 1.36 26.22
C THR A 231 28.62 1.19 27.51
N GLY A 232 27.57 0.37 27.47
CA GLY A 232 26.71 0.13 28.65
C GLY A 232 25.34 -0.43 28.29
N GLY A 233 25.27 -1.60 27.70
CA GLY A 233 24.34 -2.65 28.02
C GLY A 233 22.84 -2.48 27.79
N GLN A 234 22.32 -1.52 27.05
CA GLN A 234 20.97 -1.60 26.52
C GLN A 234 20.99 -1.24 25.04
N THR A 235 21.10 -2.29 24.22
CA THR A 235 20.82 -2.19 22.79
C THR A 235 19.31 -1.95 22.65
N PHE A 236 18.89 -0.76 22.25
CA PHE A 236 17.52 -0.52 21.83
C PHE A 236 17.32 -1.31 20.55
N ILE A 237 16.79 -2.52 20.67
CA ILE A 237 16.36 -3.31 19.52
C ILE A 237 15.02 -2.71 19.07
N ILE A 238 15.07 -1.81 18.09
CA ILE A 238 13.88 -1.34 17.41
C ILE A 238 13.42 -2.49 16.51
N ASN A 239 12.66 -3.43 17.06
CA ASN A 239 12.01 -4.46 16.27
C ASN A 239 10.82 -3.82 15.55
N VAL A 240 10.97 -3.54 14.27
CA VAL A 240 9.90 -3.08 13.39
C VAL A 240 9.12 -4.28 12.81
N THR A 241 9.56 -5.50 13.08
CA THR A 241 8.83 -6.72 12.79
C THR A 241 7.75 -6.95 13.86
N ASP A 242 6.89 -5.98 14.11
CA ASP A 242 5.62 -6.30 14.70
C ASP A 242 4.77 -6.94 13.59
N THR A 243 4.78 -8.28 13.55
CA THR A 243 3.58 -9.02 13.26
C THR A 243 2.46 -8.34 14.07
N PHE A 244 1.31 -8.15 13.45
CA PHE A 244 0.10 -7.67 14.13
C PHE A 244 -0.08 -8.47 15.44
N GLU A 245 0.46 -7.97 16.54
CA GLU A 245 0.02 -8.41 17.85
C GLU A 245 -1.33 -7.71 18.04
N GLU A 246 -2.39 -8.50 17.88
CA GLU A 246 -3.67 -8.16 18.45
C GLU A 246 -3.41 -7.92 19.94
N ASP A 247 -3.49 -6.66 20.36
CA ASP A 247 -3.43 -6.30 21.76
C ASP A 247 -4.72 -6.81 22.40
N ASN A 248 -4.64 -8.05 22.91
CA ASN A 248 -5.70 -8.72 23.66
C ASN A 248 -5.91 -8.08 25.04
N SER A 249 -5.79 -6.78 25.16
CA SER A 249 -6.33 -6.04 26.31
C SER A 249 -7.83 -5.91 26.12
N GLY A 250 -8.56 -6.83 26.66
CA GLY A 250 -10.00 -7.09 26.81
C GLY A 250 -11.03 -5.98 26.70
N VAL A 251 -10.90 -5.07 25.77
CA VAL A 251 -11.96 -4.18 25.30
C VAL A 251 -12.12 -4.42 23.81
N ASN A 252 -13.05 -5.29 23.44
CA ASN A 252 -13.54 -5.44 22.07
C ASN A 252 -14.25 -4.13 21.64
N VAL A 253 -13.49 -3.09 21.38
CA VAL A 253 -13.96 -1.99 20.57
C VAL A 253 -13.71 -2.43 19.12
N THR A 254 -14.70 -3.07 18.54
CA THR A 254 -14.72 -3.28 17.08
C THR A 254 -14.73 -1.86 16.47
N PRO A 255 -13.67 -1.39 15.83
CA PRO A 255 -13.70 -0.07 15.20
C PRO A 255 -14.83 -0.09 14.18
N ILE A 256 -15.72 0.90 14.23
CA ILE A 256 -16.77 1.07 13.23
C ILE A 256 -16.06 1.39 11.92
N ARG A 257 -15.80 0.36 11.13
CA ARG A 257 -15.17 0.54 9.80
C ARG A 257 -16.12 1.35 8.94
N THR A 258 -15.62 2.40 8.29
CA THR A 258 -16.41 3.15 7.31
C THR A 258 -16.89 2.22 6.21
N TYR A 259 -18.04 2.50 5.60
CA TYR A 259 -18.59 1.70 4.50
C TYR A 259 -17.53 1.49 3.40
N ARG A 260 -16.88 2.57 2.97
CA ARG A 260 -15.80 2.52 1.96
C ARG A 260 -14.70 1.54 2.36
N ARG A 261 -14.28 1.52 3.62
CA ARG A 261 -13.22 0.62 4.09
C ARG A 261 -13.64 -0.84 4.06
N ARG A 262 -14.88 -1.15 4.45
CA ARG A 262 -15.42 -2.52 4.33
C ARG A 262 -15.38 -3.01 2.88
N VAL A 263 -15.75 -2.13 1.94
CA VAL A 263 -15.69 -2.41 0.50
C VAL A 263 -14.23 -2.60 0.03
N GLU A 264 -13.31 -1.74 0.42
CA GLU A 264 -11.89 -1.86 0.05
C GLU A 264 -11.28 -3.17 0.58
N ASP A 265 -11.58 -3.56 1.82
CA ASP A 265 -11.11 -4.81 2.39
C ASP A 265 -11.67 -6.02 1.62
N TYR A 266 -12.98 -6.01 1.32
CA TYR A 266 -13.61 -7.04 0.50
C TYR A 266 -12.97 -7.15 -0.90
N LEU A 267 -12.76 -6.01 -1.57
CA LEU A 267 -12.14 -5.98 -2.90
C LEU A 267 -10.70 -6.48 -2.87
N LYS A 268 -9.92 -6.17 -1.83
CA LYS A 268 -8.54 -6.69 -1.66
C LYS A 268 -8.51 -8.21 -1.55
N GLU A 269 -9.47 -8.77 -0.85
CA GLU A 269 -9.54 -10.20 -0.60
C GLU A 269 -10.02 -10.99 -1.81
N HIS A 270 -10.98 -10.43 -2.58
CA HIS A 270 -11.68 -11.17 -3.63
C HIS A 270 -11.31 -10.76 -5.07
N LEU A 271 -10.52 -9.69 -5.25
CA LEU A 271 -10.21 -9.18 -6.60
C LEU A 271 -9.57 -10.22 -7.51
N SER A 272 -8.73 -11.12 -6.97
CA SER A 272 -8.04 -12.15 -7.75
C SER A 272 -8.93 -13.31 -8.13
N ASP A 273 -9.94 -13.62 -7.34
CA ASP A 273 -10.70 -14.89 -7.41
C ASP A 273 -12.14 -14.69 -7.88
N ASP A 274 -12.65 -13.47 -7.91
CA ASP A 274 -14.02 -13.16 -8.33
C ASP A 274 -14.08 -12.74 -9.81
N ASP A 275 -14.70 -13.58 -10.64
CA ASP A 275 -14.85 -13.35 -12.09
C ASP A 275 -15.57 -12.02 -12.39
N THR A 276 -16.54 -11.61 -11.56
CA THR A 276 -17.29 -10.37 -11.77
C THR A 276 -16.43 -9.14 -11.54
N LEU A 277 -15.58 -9.17 -10.50
CA LEU A 277 -14.61 -8.10 -10.23
C LEU A 277 -13.54 -8.03 -11.32
N GLN A 278 -13.10 -9.17 -11.83
CA GLN A 278 -12.18 -9.23 -12.96
C GLN A 278 -12.78 -8.65 -14.25
N LYS A 279 -14.05 -8.90 -14.53
CA LYS A 279 -14.76 -8.29 -15.66
C LYS A 279 -14.79 -6.77 -15.53
N ILE A 280 -15.07 -6.22 -14.33
CA ILE A 280 -15.04 -4.77 -14.08
C ILE A 280 -13.65 -4.21 -14.35
N TYR A 281 -12.61 -4.87 -13.84
CA TYR A 281 -11.23 -4.44 -14.01
C TYR A 281 -10.77 -4.45 -15.47
N ARG A 282 -11.21 -5.45 -16.25
CA ARG A 282 -10.90 -5.60 -17.68
C ARG A 282 -11.88 -4.91 -18.61
N LEU A 283 -12.81 -4.11 -18.10
CA LEU A 283 -13.85 -3.47 -18.88
C LEU A 283 -14.65 -4.44 -19.74
N GLU A 284 -14.94 -5.61 -19.21
CA GLU A 284 -15.79 -6.60 -19.85
C GLU A 284 -17.26 -6.35 -19.51
N PRO A 285 -18.21 -6.74 -20.41
CA PRO A 285 -19.64 -6.53 -20.15
C PRO A 285 -20.11 -7.37 -18.96
N LEU A 286 -20.93 -6.77 -18.11
CA LEU A 286 -21.57 -7.42 -16.97
C LEU A 286 -22.97 -7.90 -17.37
N SER A 287 -23.35 -9.09 -16.93
CA SER A 287 -24.73 -9.56 -17.03
C SER A 287 -25.61 -8.96 -15.94
N GLY A 288 -26.93 -8.99 -16.13
CA GLY A 288 -27.88 -8.57 -15.08
C GLY A 288 -27.72 -9.37 -13.78
N GLN A 289 -27.29 -10.63 -13.85
CA GLN A 289 -27.02 -11.46 -12.69
C GLN A 289 -25.76 -10.99 -11.94
N ASP A 290 -24.70 -10.60 -12.66
CA ASP A 290 -23.49 -10.03 -12.08
C ASP A 290 -23.80 -8.75 -11.27
N ILE A 291 -24.65 -7.89 -11.84
CA ILE A 291 -25.08 -6.64 -11.18
C ILE A 291 -25.88 -6.93 -9.91
N THR A 292 -26.87 -7.81 -10.01
CA THR A 292 -27.71 -8.17 -8.85
C THR A 292 -26.88 -8.78 -7.72
N ARG A 293 -25.91 -9.62 -8.06
CA ARG A 293 -24.98 -10.21 -7.08
C ARG A 293 -24.14 -9.13 -6.40
N LEU A 294 -23.59 -8.18 -7.16
CA LEU A 294 -22.82 -7.08 -6.60
C LEU A 294 -23.68 -6.20 -5.69
N GLU A 295 -24.89 -5.86 -6.11
CA GLU A 295 -25.82 -5.09 -5.30
C GLU A 295 -26.16 -5.78 -3.98
N LEU A 296 -26.38 -7.08 -3.98
CA LEU A 296 -26.60 -7.87 -2.78
C LEU A 296 -25.39 -7.78 -1.82
N ILE A 297 -24.19 -8.02 -2.32
CA ILE A 297 -22.96 -7.96 -1.51
C ILE A 297 -22.76 -6.55 -0.94
N PHE A 298 -22.90 -5.53 -1.75
CA PHE A 298 -22.59 -4.16 -1.36
C PHE A 298 -23.67 -3.50 -0.49
N TRP A 299 -24.93 -3.91 -0.63
CA TRP A 299 -26.05 -3.31 0.09
C TRP A 299 -26.58 -4.15 1.26
N GLU A 300 -26.22 -5.42 1.36
CA GLU A 300 -26.68 -6.30 2.44
C GLU A 300 -25.53 -6.90 3.26
N GLU A 301 -24.43 -7.32 2.62
CA GLU A 301 -23.31 -7.94 3.33
C GLU A 301 -22.30 -6.92 3.85
N LEU A 302 -21.87 -5.97 3.01
CA LEU A 302 -20.86 -4.97 3.36
C LEU A 302 -21.44 -3.72 4.03
N GLY A 303 -22.75 -3.47 3.88
CA GLY A 303 -23.41 -2.31 4.46
C GLY A 303 -24.88 -2.20 4.06
N SER A 304 -25.36 -0.98 3.94
CA SER A 304 -26.72 -0.71 3.48
C SER A 304 -26.70 0.16 2.22
N LYS A 305 -27.79 0.09 1.46
CA LYS A 305 -27.99 0.98 0.31
C LYS A 305 -27.88 2.46 0.68
N ALA A 306 -28.34 2.83 1.87
CA ALA A 306 -28.25 4.20 2.37
C ALA A 306 -26.81 4.64 2.63
N GLU A 307 -25.94 3.75 3.16
CA GLU A 307 -24.51 4.02 3.33
C GLU A 307 -23.81 4.16 1.97
N PHE A 308 -24.16 3.32 1.00
CA PHE A 308 -23.65 3.44 -0.38
C PHE A 308 -24.05 4.79 -1.01
N GLU A 309 -25.31 5.17 -0.92
CA GLU A 309 -25.82 6.45 -1.46
C GLU A 309 -25.18 7.65 -0.76
N ALA A 310 -24.96 7.58 0.55
CA ALA A 310 -24.23 8.62 1.30
C ALA A 310 -22.79 8.77 0.83
N GLN A 311 -22.08 7.64 0.60
CA GLN A 311 -20.70 7.62 0.14
C GLN A 311 -20.56 8.17 -1.29
N THR A 312 -21.52 7.89 -2.16
CA THR A 312 -21.47 8.27 -3.59
C THR A 312 -22.19 9.59 -3.89
N ARG A 313 -22.73 10.25 -2.86
CA ARG A 313 -23.56 11.47 -3.00
C ARG A 313 -22.82 12.62 -3.68
N THR A 314 -21.54 12.78 -3.40
CA THR A 314 -20.69 13.87 -3.95
C THR A 314 -20.18 13.57 -5.35
N LYS A 315 -20.24 12.32 -5.79
CA LYS A 315 -19.72 11.86 -7.08
C LYS A 315 -20.84 11.16 -7.86
N PRO A 316 -21.63 11.90 -8.65
CA PRO A 316 -22.83 11.37 -9.32
C PRO A 316 -22.55 10.18 -10.25
N TYR A 317 -21.33 10.06 -10.77
CA TYR A 317 -20.92 8.96 -11.63
C TYR A 317 -20.73 7.64 -10.86
N GLN A 318 -20.52 7.68 -9.55
CA GLN A 318 -20.31 6.49 -8.71
C GLN A 318 -21.63 5.91 -8.15
N ARG A 319 -22.79 6.40 -8.57
CA ARG A 319 -24.10 5.88 -8.11
C ARG A 319 -24.39 4.44 -8.58
N ASN A 320 -23.65 3.98 -9.55
CA ASN A 320 -23.66 2.60 -10.00
C ASN A 320 -22.58 1.82 -9.25
N VAL A 321 -22.91 0.62 -8.76
CA VAL A 321 -21.99 -0.23 -7.98
C VAL A 321 -20.73 -0.56 -8.78
N ALA A 322 -20.86 -0.88 -10.08
CA ALA A 322 -19.70 -1.17 -10.92
C ALA A 322 -18.75 0.04 -11.08
N ALA A 323 -19.33 1.25 -11.25
CA ALA A 323 -18.54 2.49 -11.31
C ALA A 323 -17.87 2.81 -9.97
N PHE A 324 -18.54 2.56 -8.86
CA PHE A 324 -17.98 2.72 -7.54
C PHE A 324 -16.82 1.74 -7.30
N ILE A 325 -16.99 0.46 -7.63
CA ILE A 325 -15.92 -0.55 -7.57
C ILE A 325 -14.73 -0.09 -8.42
N ARG A 326 -14.99 0.33 -9.67
CA ARG A 326 -13.96 0.79 -10.60
C ARG A 326 -13.17 1.98 -10.08
N SER A 327 -13.83 2.89 -9.35
CA SER A 327 -13.16 4.02 -8.69
C SER A 327 -12.19 3.60 -7.57
N ILE A 328 -12.29 2.37 -7.10
CA ILE A 328 -11.41 1.80 -6.07
C ILE A 328 -10.32 0.93 -6.69
N ILE A 329 -10.71 -0.06 -7.53
CA ILE A 329 -9.76 -1.01 -8.11
C ILE A 329 -9.06 -0.49 -9.38
N GLY A 330 -9.63 0.52 -10.05
CA GLY A 330 -9.16 0.99 -11.34
C GLY A 330 -9.58 0.10 -12.51
N VAL A 331 -8.83 0.21 -13.62
CA VAL A 331 -8.97 -0.60 -14.84
C VAL A 331 -7.62 -1.05 -15.34
N GLU A 332 -7.56 -2.17 -16.03
CA GLU A 332 -6.35 -2.66 -16.68
C GLU A 332 -6.02 -1.79 -17.90
N GLN A 333 -5.01 -0.92 -17.77
CA GLN A 333 -4.69 0.11 -18.76
C GLN A 333 -4.38 -0.45 -20.15
N GLU A 334 -3.63 -1.55 -20.21
CA GLU A 334 -3.26 -2.16 -21.49
C GLU A 334 -4.48 -2.73 -22.22
N VAL A 335 -5.37 -3.40 -21.49
CA VAL A 335 -6.63 -3.90 -22.06
C VAL A 335 -7.52 -2.75 -22.52
N ALA A 336 -7.59 -1.67 -21.76
CA ALA A 336 -8.35 -0.49 -22.14
C ALA A 336 -7.82 0.15 -23.42
N LEU A 337 -6.49 0.28 -23.55
CA LEU A 337 -5.83 0.78 -24.76
C LEU A 337 -6.04 -0.14 -25.95
N GLU A 338 -5.99 -1.45 -25.76
CA GLU A 338 -6.16 -2.42 -26.83
C GLU A 338 -7.60 -2.46 -27.36
N LYS A 339 -8.59 -2.32 -26.48
CA LYS A 339 -10.00 -2.16 -26.89
C LYS A 339 -10.20 -0.89 -27.73
N TYR A 340 -9.51 0.21 -27.42
CA TYR A 340 -9.55 1.40 -28.25
C TYR A 340 -8.89 1.16 -29.62
N ARG A 341 -7.72 0.51 -29.66
CA ARG A 341 -7.05 0.14 -30.92
C ARG A 341 -7.96 -0.71 -31.82
N ALA A 342 -8.72 -1.62 -31.22
CA ALA A 342 -9.69 -2.42 -31.98
C ALA A 342 -10.82 -1.58 -32.59
N LEU A 343 -11.29 -0.53 -31.89
CA LEU A 343 -12.31 0.39 -32.41
C LEU A 343 -11.85 1.22 -33.61
N ILE A 344 -10.56 1.57 -33.68
CA ILE A 344 -9.99 2.32 -34.80
C ILE A 344 -9.44 1.43 -35.92
N HIS A 345 -9.89 0.18 -35.99
CA HIS A 345 -9.53 -0.79 -37.05
C HIS A 345 -8.01 -1.01 -37.23
N GLY A 346 -7.28 -1.08 -36.13
CA GLY A 346 -5.87 -1.47 -36.13
C GLY A 346 -4.88 -0.39 -36.56
N ALA A 347 -5.30 0.87 -36.66
CA ALA A 347 -4.35 1.96 -36.81
C ALA A 347 -3.47 2.09 -35.56
N GLU A 348 -2.18 2.36 -35.74
CA GLU A 348 -1.30 2.62 -34.61
C GLU A 348 -1.65 3.97 -33.97
N LEU A 349 -1.75 3.97 -32.64
CA LEU A 349 -1.93 5.20 -31.89
C LEU A 349 -0.69 6.06 -31.99
N THR A 350 -0.89 7.34 -32.27
CA THR A 350 0.18 8.32 -32.10
C THR A 350 0.48 8.50 -30.61
N ARG A 351 1.71 8.88 -30.28
CA ARG A 351 2.10 9.13 -28.88
C ARG A 351 1.13 10.08 -28.15
N MET A 352 0.69 11.14 -28.84
CA MET A 352 -0.27 12.10 -28.26
C MET A 352 -1.65 11.47 -27.99
N GLN A 353 -2.11 10.59 -28.87
CA GLN A 353 -3.36 9.86 -28.68
C GLN A 353 -3.26 8.90 -27.51
N GLU A 354 -2.14 8.19 -27.38
CA GLU A 354 -1.90 7.28 -26.27
C GLU A 354 -1.83 8.04 -24.93
N GLU A 355 -1.12 9.15 -24.87
CA GLU A 355 -1.06 10.00 -23.66
C GLU A 355 -2.46 10.52 -23.27
N TYR A 356 -3.27 10.93 -24.24
CA TYR A 356 -4.64 11.36 -23.99
C TYR A 356 -5.53 10.23 -23.48
N LEU A 357 -5.45 9.05 -24.06
CA LEU A 357 -6.23 7.89 -23.60
C LEU A 357 -5.81 7.45 -22.21
N ARG A 358 -4.51 7.45 -21.90
CA ARG A 358 -4.03 7.19 -20.53
C ARG A 358 -4.57 8.21 -19.53
N MET A 359 -4.72 9.49 -19.95
CA MET A 359 -5.34 10.51 -19.12
C MET A 359 -6.84 10.26 -18.92
N LEU A 360 -7.58 9.80 -19.95
CA LEU A 360 -8.98 9.38 -19.81
C LEU A 360 -9.13 8.18 -18.89
N ILE A 361 -8.30 7.16 -19.05
CA ILE A 361 -8.30 5.97 -18.21
C ILE A 361 -8.06 6.36 -16.75
N ARG A 362 -7.11 7.26 -16.50
CA ARG A 362 -6.85 7.78 -15.15
C ARG A 362 -8.08 8.48 -14.57
N TYR A 363 -8.73 9.31 -15.36
CA TYR A 363 -9.99 9.95 -14.94
C TYR A 363 -11.05 8.92 -14.55
N VAL A 364 -11.19 7.83 -15.30
CA VAL A 364 -12.10 6.72 -14.98
C VAL A 364 -11.70 6.04 -13.67
N CYS A 365 -10.40 5.83 -13.45
CA CYS A 365 -9.91 5.27 -12.18
C CYS A 365 -10.27 6.15 -10.97
N GLU A 366 -10.22 7.49 -11.13
CA GLU A 366 -10.55 8.43 -10.05
C GLU A 366 -12.04 8.58 -9.81
N ASN A 367 -12.84 8.57 -10.89
CA ASN A 367 -14.26 8.94 -10.84
C ASN A 367 -15.19 7.73 -11.03
N GLY A 368 -14.67 6.57 -11.42
CA GLY A 368 -15.40 5.32 -11.65
C GLY A 368 -16.05 5.23 -13.02
N ASP A 369 -16.33 6.37 -13.67
CA ASP A 369 -16.96 6.46 -14.98
C ASP A 369 -16.56 7.76 -15.71
N ILE A 370 -16.90 7.82 -17.00
CA ILE A 370 -16.67 9.01 -17.85
C ILE A 370 -17.86 9.24 -18.78
N THR A 371 -18.17 10.51 -19.03
CA THR A 371 -19.24 10.90 -19.94
C THR A 371 -18.71 11.76 -21.07
N THR A 372 -19.45 11.83 -22.19
CA THR A 372 -19.10 12.69 -23.32
C THR A 372 -19.02 14.18 -22.96
N VAL A 373 -19.71 14.60 -21.89
CA VAL A 373 -19.65 15.97 -21.37
C VAL A 373 -18.26 16.29 -20.82
N VAL A 374 -17.60 15.32 -20.23
CA VAL A 374 -16.23 15.47 -19.68
C VAL A 374 -15.24 15.80 -20.81
N LEU A 375 -15.45 15.26 -22.02
CA LEU A 375 -14.59 15.57 -23.18
C LEU A 375 -14.65 17.05 -23.61
N GLN A 376 -15.66 17.79 -23.18
CA GLN A 376 -15.82 19.21 -23.47
C GLN A 376 -15.20 20.12 -22.40
N GLN A 377 -14.74 19.55 -21.29
CA GLN A 377 -14.17 20.28 -20.16
C GLN A 377 -12.65 20.17 -20.12
N PRO A 378 -11.93 21.18 -19.58
CA PRO A 378 -10.51 21.05 -19.32
C PRO A 378 -10.21 19.90 -18.38
N PRO A 379 -9.13 19.14 -18.57
CA PRO A 379 -8.10 19.29 -19.62
C PRO A 379 -8.46 18.66 -20.96
N PHE A 380 -9.56 17.92 -21.06
CA PHE A 380 -9.92 17.10 -22.22
C PHE A 380 -10.32 17.91 -23.46
N ASN A 381 -10.83 19.12 -23.28
CA ASN A 381 -11.22 20.00 -24.37
C ASN A 381 -10.04 20.56 -25.20
N LYS A 382 -8.80 20.42 -24.70
CA LYS A 382 -7.60 20.90 -25.41
C LYS A 382 -7.15 19.98 -26.55
N PHE A 383 -7.75 18.81 -26.69
CA PHE A 383 -7.31 17.76 -27.61
C PHE A 383 -8.27 17.36 -28.74
N PRO A 384 -9.30 18.14 -29.13
CA PRO A 384 -10.20 17.74 -30.22
C PRO A 384 -9.51 17.61 -31.57
N VAL A 385 -8.30 18.20 -31.75
CA VAL A 385 -7.49 18.11 -32.96
C VAL A 385 -6.79 16.75 -33.08
N ILE A 386 -6.51 16.09 -31.96
CA ILE A 386 -5.78 14.82 -31.90
C ILE A 386 -6.60 13.67 -32.48
N PHE A 387 -7.91 13.76 -32.40
CA PHE A 387 -8.85 12.71 -32.83
C PHE A 387 -9.72 13.12 -34.01
N ARG A 388 -9.24 14.03 -34.89
CA ARG A 388 -10.03 14.50 -36.04
C ARG A 388 -10.61 13.35 -36.87
N ASP A 389 -9.79 12.31 -37.11
CA ASP A 389 -10.18 11.17 -37.93
C ASP A 389 -10.77 9.99 -37.11
N SER A 390 -10.70 10.08 -35.77
CA SER A 390 -11.12 9.01 -34.84
C SER A 390 -12.10 9.50 -33.76
N ARG A 391 -12.75 10.66 -33.97
CA ARG A 391 -13.64 11.26 -32.96
C ARG A 391 -14.83 10.38 -32.62
N GLU A 392 -15.42 9.73 -33.63
CA GLU A 392 -16.53 8.80 -33.43
C GLU A 392 -16.05 7.59 -32.62
N SER A 393 -14.90 7.02 -32.97
CA SER A 393 -14.29 5.89 -32.22
C SER A 393 -13.97 6.26 -30.76
N LEU A 394 -13.55 7.52 -30.51
CA LEU A 394 -13.33 7.98 -29.13
C LEU A 394 -14.65 8.07 -28.35
N ILE A 395 -15.74 8.56 -28.99
CA ILE A 395 -17.07 8.61 -28.38
C ILE A 395 -17.55 7.19 -28.08
N ASP A 396 -17.35 6.25 -28.99
CA ASP A 396 -17.71 4.85 -28.81
C ASP A 396 -16.89 4.20 -27.71
N TYR A 397 -15.61 4.55 -27.59
CA TYR A 397 -14.77 4.10 -26.47
C TYR A 397 -15.27 4.64 -25.12
N VAL A 398 -15.62 5.92 -25.05
CA VAL A 398 -16.20 6.50 -23.84
C VAL A 398 -17.53 5.80 -23.50
N LYS A 399 -18.37 5.53 -24.48
CA LYS A 399 -19.59 4.74 -24.29
C LYS A 399 -19.27 3.32 -23.80
N LEU A 400 -18.25 2.67 -24.39
CA LEU A 400 -17.83 1.34 -23.95
C LEU A 400 -17.44 1.33 -22.47
N ILE A 401 -16.69 2.33 -22.01
CA ILE A 401 -16.30 2.48 -20.61
C ILE A 401 -17.54 2.73 -19.73
N SER A 402 -18.45 3.60 -20.17
CA SER A 402 -19.68 3.93 -19.43
C SER A 402 -20.71 2.80 -19.45
N GLN A 403 -20.75 2.02 -20.53
CA GLN A 403 -21.73 0.96 -20.79
C GLN A 403 -21.27 -0.43 -20.32
N VAL A 404 -20.34 -0.53 -19.40
CA VAL A 404 -19.94 -1.83 -18.78
C VAL A 404 -21.12 -2.48 -18.03
N ILE A 405 -22.27 -1.83 -18.05
CA ILE A 405 -23.52 -2.40 -17.61
C ILE A 405 -24.25 -2.90 -18.85
N ALA A 406 -24.12 -4.21 -19.07
CA ALA A 406 -24.84 -4.83 -20.14
C ALA A 406 -26.33 -4.80 -19.92
N VAL A 407 -26.97 -4.69 -21.00
CA VAL A 407 -28.36 -5.01 -21.34
C VAL A 407 -28.89 -6.28 -20.68
#